data_ddf9c2f29cdad1e80e81b1d1f0da9f7e
#
_entry.id   ddf9c2f29cdad1e80e81b1d1f0da9f7e
#
_cell.length_a   1.000
_cell.length_b   1.000
_cell.length_c   1.000
_cell.angle_alpha   90.00
_cell.angle_beta   90.00
_cell.angle_gamma   90.00
#
_symmetry.space_group_name_H-M   'P 1'
#
loop_
_entity.id
_entity.type
_entity.pdbx_description
1 polymer ?
#
loop_
_entity_poly.entity_id
_entity_poly.type
_entity_poly.pdbx_seq_one_letter_code
_entity_poly.pdbx_strand_id
1 'polypeptide(L)'
;MKNRILLALILSLSILPSYSQKKNTSPQKTEEVYKFTPVVELKATPVKNQASTGTCWNFATTSFIESELIRKGKGEYDLSEMYIIRCNYVDRLKDNFIKEGKGNIVGGGQGHDWIVEFVKNGIVPNEVYTGLNYGMPNHNHSELNAFINAIAAVPVQRKRESDQYFSIVNAVLDIYLGKIPETFTYKGVGYTPKSFAASLNLNTDDYVEISSFTLFPFYSQGIVPFPDNWRNANYYNVPLDELIEIMDYSLKNGYTVNWDGDVSEKGFSHFKGVAIIPELDNTDQYSKADKARFGKMTKEERATEAYKFGGPFPEVNVTQESREAGYDNKTTTDDHSMHITGIVKDQNGTKYYITKNSWGTDRNSFGGYLNMSENYVRAKTIYIMVNKNAIPAKIKTKLGL
;
A
#
# COMPACT_ATOMS: atom_id res chain seq x y z
N MET A 1 -50.59 31.34 62.62
CA MET A 1 -50.46 30.65 63.91
C MET A 1 -49.62 29.39 63.65
N LYS A 2 -48.54 29.27 64.39
CA LYS A 2 -47.43 28.29 64.27
C LYS A 2 -47.83 26.90 64.76
N ASN A 3 -47.53 25.84 64.13
CA ASN A 3 -47.27 24.53 64.76
C ASN A 3 -46.06 23.86 64.17
N ARG A 4 -45.01 23.71 65.00
CA ARG A 4 -43.83 22.95 64.81
C ARG A 4 -44.11 21.52 65.26
N ILE A 5 -43.83 20.54 64.39
CA ILE A 5 -43.79 19.13 64.79
C ILE A 5 -42.33 18.69 64.75
N LEU A 6 -41.87 18.28 65.93
CA LEU A 6 -40.51 17.73 66.19
C LEU A 6 -40.52 16.23 65.84
N LEU A 7 -39.72 15.81 64.91
CA LEU A 7 -39.58 14.40 64.61
C LEU A 7 -38.24 13.88 65.19
N ALA A 8 -38.32 12.97 66.12
CA ALA A 8 -37.17 12.32 66.77
C ALA A 8 -36.60 11.24 65.82
N LEU A 9 -35.27 11.32 65.50
CA LEU A 9 -34.53 10.29 64.74
C LEU A 9 -34.09 9.22 65.73
N ILE A 10 -34.58 7.99 65.52
CA ILE A 10 -34.08 6.80 66.19
C ILE A 10 -32.98 6.19 65.31
N LEU A 11 -31.72 6.22 65.79
CA LEU A 11 -30.59 5.62 65.16
C LEU A 11 -30.53 4.15 65.52
N SER A 12 -30.90 3.24 64.60
CA SER A 12 -30.68 1.82 64.73
C SER A 12 -29.34 1.41 64.09
N LEU A 13 -28.38 1.09 64.90
CA LEU A 13 -27.09 0.49 64.47
C LEU A 13 -27.31 -0.96 64.02
N SER A 14 -27.35 -1.19 62.70
CA SER A 14 -27.30 -2.55 62.15
C SER A 14 -25.86 -2.94 61.84
N ILE A 15 -25.32 -3.88 62.63
CA ILE A 15 -24.02 -4.50 62.39
C ILE A 15 -24.19 -5.50 61.24
N LEU A 16 -23.66 -5.14 60.04
CA LEU A 16 -23.54 -6.07 58.89
C LEU A 16 -22.22 -6.85 58.99
N PRO A 17 -22.22 -8.16 58.81
CA PRO A 17 -20.98 -8.92 58.78
C PRO A 17 -20.22 -8.63 57.46
N SER A 18 -18.97 -8.17 57.58
CA SER A 18 -18.04 -8.02 56.46
C SER A 18 -17.68 -9.35 55.83
N TYR A 19 -18.34 -9.72 54.73
CA TYR A 19 -17.85 -10.78 53.87
C TYR A 19 -16.64 -10.26 53.10
N SER A 20 -15.46 -10.70 53.52
CA SER A 20 -14.24 -10.55 52.79
C SER A 20 -14.29 -11.38 51.47
N GLN A 21 -14.67 -10.77 50.37
CA GLN A 21 -14.47 -11.38 49.07
C GLN A 21 -12.96 -11.48 48.80
N LYS A 22 -12.42 -12.69 48.87
CA LYS A 22 -11.13 -13.01 48.28
C LYS A 22 -11.23 -12.68 46.78
N LYS A 23 -10.66 -11.52 46.36
CA LYS A 23 -10.36 -11.29 44.96
C LYS A 23 -9.40 -12.38 44.50
N ASN A 24 -9.93 -13.36 43.77
CA ASN A 24 -9.11 -14.21 42.90
C ASN A 24 -8.54 -13.31 41.80
N THR A 25 -7.43 -12.68 42.06
CA THR A 25 -6.58 -12.11 41.03
C THR A 25 -5.89 -13.27 40.31
N SER A 26 -6.57 -13.84 39.32
CA SER A 26 -5.84 -14.55 38.27
C SER A 26 -4.79 -13.56 37.74
N PRO A 27 -3.53 -14.01 37.55
CA PRO A 27 -2.56 -13.11 36.93
C PRO A 27 -3.13 -12.67 35.58
N GLN A 28 -3.38 -11.39 35.44
CA GLN A 28 -3.77 -10.77 34.18
C GLN A 28 -2.61 -11.07 33.23
N LYS A 29 -2.82 -12.02 32.30
CA LYS A 29 -1.87 -12.32 31.25
C LYS A 29 -1.68 -11.02 30.51
N THR A 30 -0.56 -10.33 30.75
CA THR A 30 -0.18 -9.15 29.99
C THR A 30 -0.15 -9.61 28.54
N GLU A 31 -1.06 -9.09 27.71
CA GLU A 31 -1.04 -9.34 26.28
C GLU A 31 0.34 -8.86 25.79
N GLU A 32 1.12 -9.76 25.23
CA GLU A 32 2.40 -9.43 24.59
C GLU A 32 2.08 -8.69 23.31
N VAL A 33 2.03 -7.36 23.37
CA VAL A 33 1.86 -6.50 22.22
C VAL A 33 3.17 -6.49 21.41
N TYR A 34 3.08 -6.37 20.11
CA TYR A 34 4.26 -6.11 19.26
C TYR A 34 5.01 -4.87 19.74
N LYS A 35 6.33 -5.01 19.91
CA LYS A 35 7.26 -3.93 20.25
C LYS A 35 8.30 -3.83 19.15
N PHE A 36 8.22 -2.79 18.36
CA PHE A 36 9.14 -2.58 17.26
C PHE A 36 10.28 -1.63 17.63
N THR A 37 11.49 -2.00 17.26
CA THR A 37 12.69 -1.16 17.38
C THR A 37 13.14 -0.76 15.98
N PRO A 38 13.21 0.54 15.66
CA PRO A 38 13.67 1.01 14.36
C PRO A 38 15.12 0.62 14.08
N VAL A 39 15.39 0.18 12.85
CA VAL A 39 16.72 -0.07 12.30
C VAL A 39 17.05 0.98 11.24
N VAL A 40 16.08 1.25 10.37
CA VAL A 40 16.12 2.31 9.35
C VAL A 40 14.74 2.94 9.30
N GLU A 41 14.68 4.26 9.29
CA GLU A 41 13.43 5.00 9.09
C GLU A 41 13.73 6.20 8.17
N LEU A 42 13.14 6.19 6.99
CA LEU A 42 13.34 7.20 5.97
C LEU A 42 12.14 8.14 5.91
N LYS A 43 12.43 9.39 5.60
CA LYS A 43 11.41 10.43 5.53
C LYS A 43 10.48 10.21 4.34
N ALA A 44 9.19 10.31 4.59
CA ALA A 44 8.13 10.34 3.59
C ALA A 44 7.15 11.49 3.88
N THR A 45 6.41 11.90 2.87
CA THR A 45 5.31 12.86 3.00
C THR A 45 4.16 12.30 3.85
N PRO A 46 3.24 13.11 4.35
CA PRO A 46 2.09 12.64 5.15
C PRO A 46 1.29 11.54 4.46
N VAL A 47 0.67 10.68 5.27
CA VAL A 47 -0.26 9.66 4.75
C VAL A 47 -1.50 10.33 4.16
N LYS A 48 -1.86 9.94 2.95
CA LYS A 48 -3.07 10.38 2.25
C LYS A 48 -4.17 9.31 2.30
N ASN A 49 -5.37 9.65 1.85
CA ASN A 49 -6.51 8.73 1.78
C ASN A 49 -7.04 8.64 0.36
N GLN A 50 -6.80 7.49 -0.30
CA GLN A 50 -7.36 7.21 -1.62
C GLN A 50 -8.90 7.06 -1.59
N ALA A 51 -9.46 6.80 -0.42
CA ALA A 51 -10.88 6.57 -0.18
C ALA A 51 -11.47 5.48 -1.09
N SER A 52 -12.63 5.72 -1.73
CA SER A 52 -13.32 4.72 -2.54
C SER A 52 -12.87 4.77 -4.02
N THR A 53 -11.57 4.51 -4.23
CA THR A 53 -10.97 4.46 -5.58
C THR A 53 -10.07 3.24 -5.73
N GLY A 54 -9.87 2.75 -6.93
CA GLY A 54 -8.88 1.72 -7.24
C GLY A 54 -7.53 2.31 -7.65
N THR A 55 -7.01 3.29 -6.88
CA THR A 55 -5.86 4.11 -7.28
C THR A 55 -4.65 3.98 -6.35
N CYS A 56 -4.59 2.92 -5.54
CA CYS A 56 -3.49 2.63 -4.61
C CYS A 56 -2.11 2.70 -5.27
N TRP A 57 -1.97 2.14 -6.47
CA TRP A 57 -0.75 2.17 -7.27
C TRP A 57 -0.20 3.59 -7.46
N ASN A 58 -1.10 4.54 -7.69
CA ASN A 58 -0.73 5.93 -7.91
C ASN A 58 -0.36 6.63 -6.60
N PHE A 59 -1.12 6.42 -5.52
CA PHE A 59 -0.78 6.96 -4.19
C PHE A 59 0.56 6.44 -3.68
N ALA A 60 0.83 5.15 -3.85
CA ALA A 60 2.10 4.54 -3.46
C ALA A 60 3.27 5.08 -4.29
N THR A 61 3.12 5.16 -5.62
CA THR A 61 4.16 5.67 -6.51
C THR A 61 4.39 7.16 -6.31
N THR A 62 3.34 7.98 -6.14
CA THR A 62 3.48 9.40 -5.83
C THR A 62 4.26 9.60 -4.54
N SER A 63 3.92 8.87 -3.48
CA SER A 63 4.63 8.92 -2.20
C SER A 63 6.11 8.51 -2.33
N PHE A 64 6.40 7.47 -3.13
CA PHE A 64 7.77 7.04 -3.45
C PHE A 64 8.55 8.15 -4.18
N ILE A 65 7.96 8.77 -5.20
CA ILE A 65 8.59 9.88 -5.96
C ILE A 65 8.78 11.12 -5.09
N GLU A 66 7.84 11.44 -4.20
CA GLU A 66 7.98 12.53 -3.23
C GLU A 66 9.16 12.27 -2.28
N SER A 67 9.37 11.03 -1.83
CA SER A 67 10.56 10.66 -1.04
C SER A 67 11.86 10.74 -1.84
N GLU A 68 11.83 10.43 -3.14
CA GLU A 68 12.99 10.64 -4.01
C GLU A 68 13.33 12.14 -4.16
N LEU A 69 12.34 13.01 -4.21
CA LEU A 69 12.56 14.46 -4.20
C LEU A 69 13.18 14.94 -2.89
N ILE A 70 12.70 14.43 -1.74
CA ILE A 70 13.30 14.68 -0.42
C ILE A 70 14.75 14.22 -0.40
N ARG A 71 15.03 12.99 -0.81
CA ARG A 71 16.38 12.40 -0.87
C ARG A 71 17.33 13.22 -1.75
N LYS A 72 16.85 13.75 -2.87
CA LYS A 72 17.61 14.62 -3.78
C LYS A 72 17.79 16.05 -3.25
N GLY A 73 17.31 16.37 -2.05
CA GLY A 73 17.40 17.71 -1.44
C GLY A 73 16.51 18.77 -2.12
N LYS A 74 15.50 18.34 -2.88
CA LYS A 74 14.53 19.25 -3.53
C LYS A 74 13.49 19.80 -2.57
N GLY A 75 13.38 19.22 -1.36
CA GLY A 75 12.35 19.52 -0.37
C GLY A 75 11.11 18.63 -0.47
N GLU A 76 10.10 18.98 0.30
CA GLU A 76 8.82 18.28 0.30
C GLU A 76 7.89 18.86 -0.76
N TYR A 77 7.32 17.98 -1.55
CA TYR A 77 6.27 18.28 -2.51
C TYR A 77 5.03 17.45 -2.15
N ASP A 78 3.88 18.01 -2.36
CA ASP A 78 2.58 17.35 -2.35
C ASP A 78 2.07 17.31 -3.80
N LEU A 79 2.38 16.19 -4.50
CA LEU A 79 2.04 16.02 -5.90
C LEU A 79 0.61 15.49 -6.06
N SER A 80 -0.04 15.85 -7.16
CA SER A 80 -1.43 15.45 -7.43
C SER A 80 -1.52 14.03 -7.98
N GLU A 81 -2.01 13.10 -7.19
CA GLU A 81 -2.37 11.76 -7.66
C GLU A 81 -3.48 11.83 -8.70
N MET A 82 -4.46 12.68 -8.48
CA MET A 82 -5.65 12.75 -9.34
C MET A 82 -5.35 13.34 -10.72
N TYR A 83 -4.31 14.16 -10.86
CA TYR A 83 -3.83 14.61 -12.16
C TYR A 83 -3.35 13.44 -13.03
N ILE A 84 -2.53 12.55 -12.46
CA ILE A 84 -2.06 11.32 -13.11
C ILE A 84 -3.25 10.42 -13.47
N ILE A 85 -4.16 10.20 -12.53
CA ILE A 85 -5.38 9.38 -12.76
C ILE A 85 -6.22 9.94 -13.90
N ARG A 86 -6.42 11.27 -13.92
CA ARG A 86 -7.19 11.93 -14.98
C ARG A 86 -6.58 11.69 -16.38
N CYS A 87 -5.26 11.75 -16.48
CA CYS A 87 -4.53 11.47 -17.72
C CYS A 87 -4.61 9.97 -18.09
N ASN A 88 -4.43 9.10 -17.11
CA ASN A 88 -4.42 7.65 -17.27
C ASN A 88 -5.76 7.10 -17.81
N TYR A 89 -6.92 7.66 -17.40
CA TYR A 89 -8.22 7.26 -17.94
C TYR A 89 -8.28 7.39 -19.47
N VAL A 90 -7.72 8.46 -20.03
CA VAL A 90 -7.72 8.67 -21.49
C VAL A 90 -6.89 7.60 -22.20
N ASP A 91 -5.73 7.24 -21.64
CA ASP A 91 -4.87 6.21 -22.24
C ASP A 91 -5.49 4.82 -22.15
N ARG A 92 -6.13 4.50 -21.00
CA ARG A 92 -6.87 3.23 -20.85
C ARG A 92 -8.00 3.07 -21.84
N LEU A 93 -8.72 4.14 -22.15
CA LEU A 93 -9.79 4.09 -23.14
C LEU A 93 -9.27 3.83 -24.54
N LYS A 94 -8.12 4.42 -24.91
CA LYS A 94 -7.43 4.12 -26.18
C LYS A 94 -6.96 2.66 -26.24
N ASP A 95 -6.34 2.17 -25.15
CA ASP A 95 -5.91 0.78 -25.05
C ASP A 95 -7.09 -0.19 -25.15
N ASN A 96 -8.22 0.13 -24.49
CA ASN A 96 -9.44 -0.66 -24.59
C ASN A 96 -9.97 -0.74 -26.03
N PHE A 97 -9.92 0.33 -26.78
CA PHE A 97 -10.31 0.32 -28.19
C PHE A 97 -9.40 -0.61 -29.01
N ILE A 98 -8.07 -0.49 -28.83
CA ILE A 98 -7.08 -1.34 -29.52
C ILE A 98 -7.27 -2.82 -29.13
N LYS A 99 -7.60 -3.10 -27.87
CA LYS A 99 -7.89 -4.45 -27.36
C LYS A 99 -9.33 -4.92 -27.62
N GLU A 100 -10.06 -4.24 -28.48
CA GLU A 100 -11.43 -4.60 -28.89
C GLU A 100 -12.40 -4.76 -27.70
N GLY A 101 -12.27 -3.90 -26.67
CA GLY A 101 -13.10 -3.90 -25.48
C GLY A 101 -12.61 -4.80 -24.34
N LYS A 102 -11.43 -5.37 -24.45
CA LYS A 102 -10.80 -6.24 -23.43
C LYS A 102 -9.75 -5.53 -22.58
N GLY A 103 -9.69 -4.20 -22.64
CA GLY A 103 -8.77 -3.38 -21.82
C GLY A 103 -9.22 -3.28 -20.38
N ASN A 104 -8.27 -3.07 -19.46
CA ASN A 104 -8.55 -2.66 -18.09
C ASN A 104 -8.79 -1.15 -18.05
N ILE A 105 -10.04 -0.69 -17.98
CA ILE A 105 -10.41 0.72 -18.14
C ILE A 105 -10.73 1.45 -16.84
N VAL A 106 -10.86 0.73 -15.73
CA VAL A 106 -11.21 1.31 -14.43
C VAL A 106 -10.47 0.61 -13.30
N GLY A 107 -9.93 1.41 -12.38
CA GLY A 107 -9.19 0.90 -11.22
C GLY A 107 -7.91 0.14 -11.57
N GLY A 108 -7.15 -0.25 -10.55
CA GLY A 108 -5.89 -0.97 -10.72
C GLY A 108 -4.82 -0.21 -11.49
N GLY A 109 -3.63 -0.75 -11.58
CA GLY A 109 -2.49 -0.17 -12.32
C GLY A 109 -1.20 -0.36 -11.56
N GLN A 110 -0.09 0.04 -12.19
CA GLN A 110 1.24 -0.25 -11.72
C GLN A 110 2.10 1.03 -11.65
N GLY A 111 3.27 0.95 -11.01
CA GLY A 111 4.15 2.11 -10.86
C GLY A 111 4.61 2.71 -12.20
N HIS A 112 4.84 1.87 -13.21
CA HIS A 112 5.18 2.35 -14.55
C HIS A 112 4.06 3.19 -15.21
N ASP A 113 2.79 2.99 -14.85
CA ASP A 113 1.70 3.84 -15.33
C ASP A 113 1.90 5.29 -14.90
N TRP A 114 2.33 5.50 -13.64
CA TRP A 114 2.67 6.82 -13.13
C TRP A 114 3.81 7.45 -13.94
N ILE A 115 4.87 6.68 -14.18
CA ILE A 115 6.04 7.13 -14.95
C ILE A 115 5.65 7.54 -16.37
N VAL A 116 4.86 6.73 -17.05
CA VAL A 116 4.39 7.02 -18.42
C VAL A 116 3.56 8.30 -18.45
N GLU A 117 2.61 8.47 -17.52
CA GLU A 117 1.78 9.67 -17.48
C GLU A 117 2.60 10.92 -17.12
N PHE A 118 3.55 10.82 -16.19
CA PHE A 118 4.46 11.91 -15.86
C PHE A 118 5.29 12.35 -17.07
N VAL A 119 5.89 11.41 -17.79
CA VAL A 119 6.67 11.71 -18.99
C VAL A 119 5.79 12.33 -20.08
N LYS A 120 4.59 11.81 -20.28
CA LYS A 120 3.69 12.22 -21.34
C LYS A 120 2.97 13.54 -21.04
N ASN A 121 2.48 13.72 -19.82
CA ASN A 121 1.56 14.80 -19.45
C ASN A 121 2.15 15.81 -18.45
N GLY A 122 3.26 15.48 -17.78
CA GLY A 122 3.80 16.26 -16.68
C GLY A 122 3.10 15.94 -15.37
N ILE A 123 3.16 16.87 -14.42
CA ILE A 123 2.55 16.76 -13.09
C ILE A 123 2.19 18.15 -12.58
N VAL A 124 1.31 18.24 -11.60
CA VAL A 124 0.98 19.46 -10.87
C VAL A 124 0.99 19.21 -9.36
N PRO A 125 1.13 20.26 -8.53
CA PRO A 125 0.90 20.14 -7.08
C PRO A 125 -0.56 19.76 -6.77
N ASN A 126 -0.77 19.04 -5.68
CA ASN A 126 -2.10 18.64 -5.22
C ASN A 126 -3.02 19.84 -4.94
N GLU A 127 -2.49 20.94 -4.40
CA GLU A 127 -3.26 22.19 -4.19
C GLU A 127 -3.78 22.82 -5.48
N VAL A 128 -3.16 22.52 -6.63
CA VAL A 128 -3.58 22.99 -7.95
C VAL A 128 -4.65 22.10 -8.55
N TYR A 129 -4.59 20.79 -8.27
CA TYR A 129 -5.51 19.81 -8.83
C TYR A 129 -5.81 18.70 -7.83
N THR A 130 -6.87 18.86 -7.07
CA THR A 130 -7.26 17.87 -6.04
C THR A 130 -8.06 16.70 -6.59
N GLY A 131 -8.68 16.83 -7.76
CA GLY A 131 -9.62 15.85 -8.31
C GLY A 131 -10.97 15.77 -7.56
N LEU A 132 -11.25 16.68 -6.62
CA LEU A 132 -12.50 16.77 -5.86
C LEU A 132 -13.40 17.87 -6.45
N ASN A 133 -13.91 17.64 -7.67
CA ASN A 133 -14.67 18.67 -8.38
C ASN A 133 -16.20 18.58 -8.22
N TYR A 134 -16.73 17.48 -7.73
CA TYR A 134 -18.18 17.21 -7.65
C TYR A 134 -18.77 17.40 -6.23
N GLY A 135 -18.08 18.13 -5.35
CA GLY A 135 -18.58 18.55 -4.04
C GLY A 135 -18.53 17.48 -2.95
N MET A 136 -17.91 16.34 -3.18
CA MET A 136 -17.71 15.29 -2.16
C MET A 136 -16.46 15.59 -1.32
N PRO A 137 -16.46 15.28 -0.01
CA PRO A 137 -15.30 15.51 0.85
C PRO A 137 -14.17 14.49 0.63
N ASN A 138 -14.47 13.37 0.02
CA ASN A 138 -13.52 12.28 -0.27
C ASN A 138 -13.76 11.76 -1.68
N HIS A 139 -12.71 11.18 -2.27
CA HIS A 139 -12.82 10.54 -3.58
C HIS A 139 -13.75 9.33 -3.56
N ASN A 140 -14.64 9.26 -4.54
CA ASN A 140 -15.47 8.09 -4.82
C ASN A 140 -15.65 7.96 -6.33
N HIS A 141 -14.93 7.04 -6.95
CA HIS A 141 -14.94 6.86 -8.40
C HIS A 141 -16.00 5.85 -8.88
N SER A 142 -16.89 5.35 -8.03
CA SER A 142 -17.87 4.33 -8.43
C SER A 142 -18.79 4.79 -9.57
N GLU A 143 -19.33 6.00 -9.47
CA GLU A 143 -20.20 6.56 -10.52
C GLU A 143 -19.38 6.97 -11.76
N LEU A 144 -18.22 7.61 -11.58
CA LEU A 144 -17.30 7.92 -12.66
C LEU A 144 -16.95 6.65 -13.46
N ASN A 145 -16.57 5.57 -12.76
CA ASN A 145 -16.24 4.29 -13.38
C ASN A 145 -17.42 3.70 -14.15
N ALA A 146 -18.65 3.85 -13.66
CA ALA A 146 -19.86 3.41 -14.39
C ALA A 146 -20.05 4.18 -15.70
N PHE A 147 -19.86 5.51 -15.69
CA PHE A 147 -19.89 6.31 -16.92
C PHE A 147 -18.77 5.95 -17.88
N ILE A 148 -17.53 5.84 -17.40
CA ILE A 148 -16.38 5.46 -18.22
C ILE A 148 -16.61 4.09 -18.87
N ASN A 149 -17.10 3.09 -18.14
CA ASN A 149 -17.45 1.78 -18.68
C ASN A 149 -18.52 1.89 -19.79
N ALA A 150 -19.56 2.68 -19.57
CA ALA A 150 -20.65 2.83 -20.55
C ALA A 150 -20.16 3.48 -21.86
N ILE A 151 -19.35 4.52 -21.76
CA ILE A 151 -18.85 5.23 -22.97
C ILE A 151 -17.70 4.48 -23.66
N ALA A 152 -16.94 3.65 -22.95
CA ALA A 152 -15.85 2.85 -23.52
C ALA A 152 -16.32 1.83 -24.55
N ALA A 153 -17.57 1.34 -24.45
CA ALA A 153 -18.16 0.41 -25.42
C ALA A 153 -18.46 1.05 -26.79
N VAL A 154 -18.68 2.37 -26.83
CA VAL A 154 -19.14 3.06 -28.04
C VAL A 154 -18.16 2.95 -29.21
N PRO A 155 -16.86 3.31 -29.09
CA PRO A 155 -15.92 3.19 -30.20
C PRO A 155 -15.69 1.73 -30.61
N VAL A 156 -15.72 0.79 -29.65
CA VAL A 156 -15.57 -0.66 -29.92
C VAL A 156 -16.70 -1.16 -30.80
N GLN A 157 -17.96 -0.88 -30.43
CA GLN A 157 -19.14 -1.27 -31.20
C GLN A 157 -19.16 -0.62 -32.59
N ARG A 158 -18.73 0.61 -32.68
CA ARG A 158 -18.67 1.35 -33.95
C ARG A 158 -17.42 1.08 -34.77
N LYS A 159 -16.44 0.35 -34.22
CA LYS A 159 -15.12 0.08 -34.83
C LYS A 159 -14.40 1.36 -35.24
N ARG A 160 -14.62 2.44 -34.50
CA ARG A 160 -14.07 3.77 -34.80
C ARG A 160 -14.05 4.67 -33.56
N GLU A 161 -12.91 5.29 -33.29
CA GLU A 161 -12.80 6.48 -32.42
C GLU A 161 -13.09 7.75 -33.24
N SER A 162 -13.58 8.78 -32.59
CA SER A 162 -13.83 10.09 -33.17
C SER A 162 -13.42 11.19 -32.22
N ASP A 163 -13.19 12.41 -32.73
CA ASP A 163 -12.87 13.56 -31.88
C ASP A 163 -14.00 13.88 -30.89
N GLN A 164 -15.27 13.65 -31.31
CA GLN A 164 -16.44 13.83 -30.46
C GLN A 164 -16.45 12.84 -29.31
N TYR A 165 -15.96 11.60 -29.51
CA TYR A 165 -15.83 10.62 -28.46
C TYR A 165 -14.88 11.12 -27.36
N PHE A 166 -13.69 11.58 -27.73
CA PHE A 166 -12.72 12.10 -26.74
C PHE A 166 -13.19 13.41 -26.12
N SER A 167 -13.97 14.24 -26.83
CA SER A 167 -14.60 15.43 -26.24
C SER A 167 -15.59 15.05 -25.14
N ILE A 168 -16.40 13.99 -25.34
CA ILE A 168 -17.33 13.47 -24.33
C ILE A 168 -16.55 12.87 -23.15
N VAL A 169 -15.53 12.05 -23.40
CA VAL A 169 -14.67 11.49 -22.36
C VAL A 169 -14.09 12.61 -21.48
N ASN A 170 -13.52 13.63 -22.10
CA ASN A 170 -12.94 14.76 -21.37
C ASN A 170 -13.99 15.51 -20.57
N ALA A 171 -15.19 15.73 -21.11
CA ALA A 171 -16.29 16.41 -20.40
C ALA A 171 -16.72 15.62 -19.15
N VAL A 172 -16.84 14.29 -19.24
CA VAL A 172 -17.14 13.44 -18.09
C VAL A 172 -16.03 13.53 -17.04
N LEU A 173 -14.78 13.37 -17.46
CA LEU A 173 -13.64 13.46 -16.55
C LEU A 173 -13.51 14.85 -15.92
N ASP A 174 -13.80 15.92 -16.64
CA ASP A 174 -13.79 17.30 -16.13
C ASP A 174 -14.88 17.55 -15.09
N ILE A 175 -16.05 16.92 -15.22
CA ILE A 175 -17.13 17.01 -14.24
C ILE A 175 -16.70 16.36 -12.91
N TYR A 176 -16.12 15.16 -12.95
CA TYR A 176 -15.78 14.39 -11.76
C TYR A 176 -14.45 14.82 -11.14
N LEU A 177 -13.42 15.00 -11.95
CA LEU A 177 -12.03 15.21 -11.49
C LEU A 177 -11.54 16.64 -11.65
N GLY A 178 -12.26 17.47 -12.42
CA GLY A 178 -11.85 18.82 -12.74
C GLY A 178 -11.10 18.92 -14.05
N LYS A 179 -11.14 20.14 -14.61
CA LYS A 179 -10.42 20.46 -15.86
C LYS A 179 -8.92 20.51 -15.59
N ILE A 180 -8.15 19.87 -16.47
CA ILE A 180 -6.67 19.94 -16.44
C ILE A 180 -6.23 21.39 -16.62
N PRO A 181 -5.39 21.95 -15.70
CA PRO A 181 -4.87 23.31 -15.85
C PRO A 181 -3.87 23.38 -17.01
N GLU A 182 -4.04 24.36 -17.90
CA GLU A 182 -3.05 24.65 -18.94
C GLU A 182 -1.82 25.34 -18.33
N THR A 183 -2.07 26.28 -17.41
CA THR A 183 -1.05 26.99 -16.63
C THR A 183 -1.52 27.17 -15.20
N PHE A 184 -0.58 27.30 -14.27
CA PHE A 184 -0.85 27.56 -12.86
C PHE A 184 0.33 28.30 -12.21
N THR A 185 0.10 28.87 -11.04
CA THR A 185 1.15 29.48 -10.21
C THR A 185 1.40 28.59 -8.98
N TYR A 186 2.65 28.26 -8.71
CA TYR A 186 3.06 27.52 -7.53
C TYR A 186 4.29 28.18 -6.89
N LYS A 187 4.20 28.50 -5.60
CA LYS A 187 5.24 29.23 -4.85
C LYS A 187 5.73 30.51 -5.58
N GLY A 188 4.79 31.23 -6.21
CA GLY A 188 5.05 32.50 -6.91
C GLY A 188 5.66 32.37 -8.32
N VAL A 189 5.83 31.14 -8.83
CA VAL A 189 6.34 30.87 -10.17
C VAL A 189 5.23 30.32 -11.07
N GLY A 190 5.13 30.83 -12.30
CA GLY A 190 4.19 30.33 -13.30
C GLY A 190 4.70 29.07 -13.99
N TYR A 191 3.84 28.08 -14.12
CA TYR A 191 4.15 26.79 -14.74
C TYR A 191 3.05 26.32 -15.69
N THR A 192 3.44 25.47 -16.63
CA THR A 192 2.59 24.44 -17.23
C THR A 192 2.86 23.11 -16.50
N PRO A 193 2.00 22.08 -16.60
CA PRO A 193 2.29 20.76 -16.02
C PRO A 193 3.64 20.19 -16.44
N LYS A 194 4.02 20.39 -17.70
CA LYS A 194 5.32 19.96 -18.24
C LYS A 194 6.50 20.75 -17.68
N SER A 195 6.40 22.06 -17.59
CA SER A 195 7.50 22.88 -17.06
C SER A 195 7.67 22.66 -15.55
N PHE A 196 6.59 22.36 -14.82
CA PHE A 196 6.69 21.98 -13.42
C PHE A 196 7.37 20.62 -13.26
N ALA A 197 6.97 19.61 -14.03
CA ALA A 197 7.65 18.32 -14.06
C ALA A 197 9.14 18.45 -14.34
N ALA A 198 9.53 19.26 -15.33
CA ALA A 198 10.93 19.52 -15.64
C ALA A 198 11.69 20.19 -14.47
N SER A 199 11.05 21.08 -13.72
CA SER A 199 11.66 21.75 -12.56
C SER A 199 12.00 20.80 -11.41
N LEU A 200 11.30 19.67 -11.31
CA LEU A 200 11.57 18.63 -10.32
C LEU A 200 12.89 17.89 -10.58
N ASN A 201 13.39 17.94 -11.83
CA ASN A 201 14.64 17.28 -12.25
C ASN A 201 14.69 15.79 -11.88
N LEU A 202 13.59 15.10 -12.14
CA LEU A 202 13.49 13.64 -12.02
C LEU A 202 13.93 13.00 -13.34
N ASN A 203 14.87 12.07 -13.25
CA ASN A 203 15.17 11.19 -14.38
C ASN A 203 14.35 9.89 -14.20
N THR A 204 13.34 9.72 -15.00
CA THR A 204 12.44 8.56 -14.92
C THR A 204 13.12 7.23 -15.26
N ASP A 205 14.21 7.26 -16.02
CA ASP A 205 15.02 6.07 -16.34
C ASP A 205 15.81 5.55 -15.12
N ASP A 206 15.81 6.31 -14.01
CA ASP A 206 16.42 5.86 -12.76
C ASP A 206 15.53 4.85 -12.01
N TYR A 207 14.25 4.72 -12.35
CA TYR A 207 13.30 3.87 -11.65
C TYR A 207 13.04 2.59 -12.43
N VAL A 208 13.22 1.46 -11.77
CA VAL A 208 13.08 0.12 -12.36
C VAL A 208 12.16 -0.74 -11.52
N GLU A 209 11.35 -1.55 -12.20
CA GLU A 209 10.46 -2.52 -11.57
C GLU A 209 11.09 -3.89 -11.60
N ILE A 210 11.07 -4.57 -10.44
CA ILE A 210 11.74 -5.85 -10.22
C ILE A 210 10.75 -6.82 -9.60
N SER A 211 10.64 -7.99 -10.19
CA SER A 211 9.83 -9.11 -9.72
C SER A 211 10.71 -10.32 -9.38
N SER A 212 10.09 -11.37 -8.84
CA SER A 212 10.77 -12.62 -8.50
C SER A 212 9.85 -13.80 -8.79
N PHE A 213 9.77 -14.20 -10.05
CA PHE A 213 8.98 -15.36 -10.50
C PHE A 213 9.76 -16.20 -11.50
N THR A 214 9.48 -17.50 -11.56
CA THR A 214 10.08 -18.42 -12.52
C THR A 214 9.35 -18.44 -13.87
N LEU A 215 8.44 -17.52 -14.12
CA LEU A 215 7.72 -17.35 -15.38
C LEU A 215 8.65 -17.11 -16.58
N PHE A 216 9.80 -16.51 -16.32
CA PHE A 216 10.87 -16.28 -17.29
C PHE A 216 12.22 -16.27 -16.54
N PRO A 217 13.36 -16.42 -17.27
CA PRO A 217 14.66 -16.57 -16.62
C PRO A 217 15.00 -15.43 -15.65
N PHE A 218 15.63 -15.74 -14.53
CA PHE A 218 16.23 -14.72 -13.68
C PHE A 218 17.29 -13.93 -14.44
N TYR A 219 17.45 -12.67 -14.06
CA TYR A 219 18.34 -11.67 -14.68
C TYR A 219 17.97 -11.32 -16.12
N SER A 220 16.71 -11.57 -16.51
CA SER A 220 16.13 -11.10 -17.76
C SER A 220 14.95 -10.18 -17.49
N GLN A 221 14.36 -9.65 -18.56
CA GLN A 221 13.12 -8.90 -18.48
C GLN A 221 11.99 -9.71 -19.12
N GLY A 222 10.81 -9.61 -18.55
CA GLY A 222 9.60 -10.27 -19.06
C GLY A 222 8.33 -9.68 -18.49
N ILE A 223 7.22 -10.04 -19.09
CA ILE A 223 5.88 -9.63 -18.66
C ILE A 223 5.44 -10.56 -17.53
N VAL A 224 5.02 -10.01 -16.41
CA VAL A 224 4.26 -10.73 -15.40
C VAL A 224 2.77 -10.47 -15.68
N PRO A 225 1.98 -11.51 -15.98
CA PRO A 225 0.63 -11.35 -16.53
C PRO A 225 -0.40 -11.14 -15.41
N PHE A 226 -0.51 -9.91 -14.91
CA PHE A 226 -1.60 -9.48 -14.03
C PHE A 226 -2.57 -8.59 -14.80
N PRO A 227 -3.85 -8.55 -14.40
CA PRO A 227 -4.83 -7.63 -15.00
C PRO A 227 -4.42 -6.16 -14.91
N ASP A 228 -3.70 -5.78 -13.84
CA ASP A 228 -3.28 -4.41 -13.59
C ASP A 228 -2.02 -4.01 -14.35
N ASN A 229 -1.24 -4.98 -14.87
CA ASN A 229 -0.22 -4.72 -15.89
C ASN A 229 -0.84 -4.59 -17.29
N TRP A 230 -1.82 -3.71 -17.41
CA TRP A 230 -2.60 -3.54 -18.64
C TRP A 230 -1.78 -3.02 -19.84
N ARG A 231 -0.64 -2.35 -19.57
CA ARG A 231 0.31 -1.91 -20.60
C ARG A 231 1.23 -3.03 -21.09
N ASN A 232 1.20 -4.22 -20.46
CA ASN A 232 2.13 -5.32 -20.70
C ASN A 232 3.61 -4.88 -20.55
N ALA A 233 3.88 -4.10 -19.51
CA ALA A 233 5.24 -3.68 -19.21
C ALA A 233 6.11 -4.85 -18.74
N ASN A 234 7.40 -4.75 -19.02
CA ASN A 234 8.39 -5.73 -18.59
C ASN A 234 8.94 -5.38 -17.20
N TYR A 235 9.14 -6.42 -16.40
CA TYR A 235 9.83 -6.35 -15.11
C TYR A 235 11.20 -7.00 -15.25
N TYR A 236 12.20 -6.46 -14.55
CA TYR A 236 13.41 -7.21 -14.26
C TYR A 236 13.07 -8.36 -13.31
N ASN A 237 13.81 -9.47 -13.41
CA ASN A 237 13.52 -10.67 -12.63
C ASN A 237 14.77 -11.14 -11.88
N VAL A 238 14.63 -11.37 -10.58
CA VAL A 238 15.72 -11.84 -9.70
C VAL A 238 15.23 -12.99 -8.81
N PRO A 239 16.11 -13.85 -8.28
CA PRO A 239 15.73 -14.79 -7.22
C PRO A 239 15.17 -14.06 -6.00
N LEU A 240 14.27 -14.71 -5.24
CA LEU A 240 13.59 -14.14 -4.08
C LEU A 240 14.55 -13.55 -3.05
N ASP A 241 15.66 -14.21 -2.76
CA ASP A 241 16.64 -13.71 -1.80
C ASP A 241 17.32 -12.44 -2.29
N GLU A 242 17.56 -12.30 -3.60
CA GLU A 242 18.10 -11.08 -4.18
C GLU A 242 17.06 -9.95 -4.23
N LEU A 243 15.77 -10.26 -4.37
CA LEU A 243 14.70 -9.25 -4.22
C LEU A 243 14.72 -8.63 -2.82
N ILE A 244 14.82 -9.47 -1.78
CA ILE A 244 14.93 -9.02 -0.39
C ILE A 244 16.25 -8.26 -0.15
N GLU A 245 17.35 -8.73 -0.72
CA GLU A 245 18.65 -8.03 -0.65
C GLU A 245 18.56 -6.62 -1.27
N ILE A 246 17.88 -6.46 -2.41
CA ILE A 246 17.66 -5.16 -3.06
C ILE A 246 16.86 -4.24 -2.13
N MET A 247 15.76 -4.72 -1.54
CA MET A 247 14.94 -3.93 -0.63
C MET A 247 15.74 -3.46 0.59
N ASP A 248 16.45 -4.39 1.23
CA ASP A 248 17.28 -4.10 2.40
C ASP A 248 18.40 -3.11 2.07
N TYR A 249 19.07 -3.31 0.94
CA TYR A 249 20.14 -2.43 0.48
C TYR A 249 19.59 -1.04 0.16
N SER A 250 18.45 -0.95 -0.54
CA SER A 250 17.78 0.32 -0.85
C SER A 250 17.54 1.12 0.43
N LEU A 251 16.85 0.54 1.40
CA LEU A 251 16.48 1.20 2.63
C LEU A 251 17.70 1.63 3.46
N LYS A 252 18.71 0.75 3.59
CA LYS A 252 19.95 1.05 4.33
C LYS A 252 20.80 2.14 3.68
N ASN A 253 20.60 2.41 2.38
CA ASN A 253 21.30 3.44 1.63
C ASN A 253 20.45 4.71 1.39
N GLY A 254 19.34 4.86 2.09
CA GLY A 254 18.52 6.08 2.05
C GLY A 254 17.51 6.15 0.92
N TYR A 255 17.21 5.02 0.26
CA TYR A 255 16.19 4.91 -0.80
C TYR A 255 14.99 4.16 -0.27
N THR A 256 13.81 4.69 -0.50
CA THR A 256 12.55 4.01 -0.21
C THR A 256 12.20 3.01 -1.32
N VAL A 257 11.16 2.21 -1.11
CA VAL A 257 10.73 1.18 -2.06
C VAL A 257 9.23 1.32 -2.32
N ASN A 258 8.80 1.44 -3.57
CA ASN A 258 7.41 1.24 -3.93
C ASN A 258 7.16 -0.27 -4.03
N TRP A 259 6.18 -0.76 -3.29
CA TRP A 259 5.84 -2.17 -3.16
C TRP A 259 4.44 -2.42 -3.70
N ASP A 260 4.29 -3.50 -4.41
CA ASP A 260 3.02 -4.01 -4.90
C ASP A 260 2.85 -5.48 -4.53
N GLY A 261 1.66 -5.87 -4.11
CA GLY A 261 1.40 -7.23 -3.66
C GLY A 261 -0.01 -7.47 -3.14
N ASP A 262 -0.16 -8.65 -2.55
CA ASP A 262 -1.42 -9.14 -2.01
C ASP A 262 -1.60 -8.71 -0.54
N VAL A 263 -2.75 -8.12 -0.25
CA VAL A 263 -3.18 -7.74 1.10
C VAL A 263 -4.51 -8.40 1.51
N SER A 264 -5.01 -9.34 0.71
CA SER A 264 -6.26 -10.06 0.94
C SER A 264 -6.15 -11.15 2.02
N GLU A 265 -4.94 -11.40 2.52
CA GLU A 265 -4.63 -12.40 3.53
C GLU A 265 -5.20 -12.11 4.91
N LYS A 266 -5.61 -13.17 5.62
CA LYS A 266 -6.01 -13.06 7.03
C LYS A 266 -4.88 -12.55 7.93
N GLY A 267 -3.63 -12.77 7.52
CA GLY A 267 -2.43 -12.28 8.21
C GLY A 267 -2.15 -10.80 7.99
N PHE A 268 -2.86 -10.11 7.11
CA PHE A 268 -2.76 -8.67 6.91
C PHE A 268 -3.78 -7.93 7.79
N SER A 269 -3.30 -7.12 8.70
CA SER A 269 -4.18 -6.29 9.53
C SER A 269 -3.71 -4.84 9.57
N HIS A 270 -4.27 -4.01 8.70
CA HIS A 270 -4.03 -2.57 8.76
C HIS A 270 -4.44 -1.98 10.12
N PHE A 271 -5.58 -2.41 10.68
CA PHE A 271 -6.06 -1.95 11.98
C PHE A 271 -5.09 -2.25 13.12
N LYS A 272 -4.47 -3.42 13.13
CA LYS A 272 -3.46 -3.81 14.13
C LYS A 272 -2.06 -3.34 13.77
N GLY A 273 -1.86 -2.77 12.58
CA GLY A 273 -0.58 -2.24 12.12
C GLY A 273 0.48 -3.30 11.84
N VAL A 274 0.07 -4.52 11.48
CA VAL A 274 1.01 -5.62 11.25
C VAL A 274 0.51 -6.57 10.17
N ALA A 275 1.45 -7.17 9.42
CA ALA A 275 1.17 -8.24 8.48
C ALA A 275 2.19 -9.38 8.65
N ILE A 276 1.69 -10.62 8.76
CA ILE A 276 2.45 -11.85 9.03
C ILE A 276 1.91 -13.03 8.21
N ILE A 277 2.75 -14.04 7.98
CA ILE A 277 2.32 -15.35 7.45
C ILE A 277 2.52 -16.40 8.56
N PRO A 278 1.52 -16.65 9.41
CA PRO A 278 1.70 -17.53 10.56
C PRO A 278 1.88 -19.00 10.13
N GLU A 279 2.84 -19.70 10.76
CA GLU A 279 3.00 -21.14 10.63
C GLU A 279 1.97 -21.85 11.52
N LEU A 280 0.95 -22.43 10.91
CA LEU A 280 -0.15 -23.06 11.62
C LEU A 280 -0.07 -24.60 11.63
N ASP A 281 0.65 -25.18 10.69
CA ASP A 281 0.67 -26.62 10.44
C ASP A 281 1.88 -27.32 11.05
N ASN A 282 3.09 -26.80 10.82
CA ASN A 282 4.32 -27.46 11.21
C ASN A 282 4.92 -26.89 12.50
N THR A 283 4.46 -27.41 13.64
CA THR A 283 4.98 -26.99 14.96
C THR A 283 6.40 -27.50 15.25
N ASP A 284 6.96 -28.41 14.44
CA ASP A 284 8.33 -28.90 14.63
C ASP A 284 9.38 -27.82 14.41
N GLN A 285 9.07 -26.84 13.57
CA GLN A 285 9.92 -25.68 13.30
C GLN A 285 9.88 -24.61 14.40
N TYR A 286 8.97 -24.72 15.36
CA TYR A 286 8.83 -23.76 16.44
C TYR A 286 10.05 -23.75 17.37
N SER A 287 10.43 -22.57 17.85
CA SER A 287 11.39 -22.44 18.94
C SER A 287 10.90 -23.14 20.19
N LYS A 288 11.79 -23.43 21.17
CA LYS A 288 11.38 -23.99 22.45
C LYS A 288 10.33 -23.14 23.18
N ALA A 289 10.45 -21.81 23.07
CA ALA A 289 9.50 -20.87 23.67
C ALA A 289 8.13 -20.94 22.97
N ASP A 290 8.12 -20.97 21.65
CA ASP A 290 6.89 -21.07 20.87
C ASP A 290 6.21 -22.41 21.01
N LYS A 291 6.98 -23.53 21.09
CA LYS A 291 6.43 -24.86 21.44
C LYS A 291 5.76 -24.85 22.80
N ALA A 292 6.33 -24.17 23.78
CA ALA A 292 5.72 -24.06 25.10
C ALA A 292 4.41 -23.27 25.11
N ARG A 293 4.30 -22.25 24.23
CA ARG A 293 3.11 -21.37 24.10
C ARG A 293 2.02 -21.99 23.22
N PHE A 294 2.39 -22.50 22.06
CA PHE A 294 1.47 -22.84 20.98
C PHE A 294 1.47 -24.32 20.60
N GLY A 295 2.49 -25.09 21.02
CA GLY A 295 2.70 -26.46 20.54
C GLY A 295 1.61 -27.47 20.93
N LYS A 296 0.84 -27.20 22.01
CA LYS A 296 -0.29 -28.04 22.44
C LYS A 296 -1.63 -27.61 21.85
N MET A 297 -1.68 -26.48 21.17
CA MET A 297 -2.90 -25.95 20.54
C MET A 297 -3.24 -26.75 19.29
N THR A 298 -4.54 -26.85 18.96
CA THR A 298 -4.98 -27.31 17.64
C THR A 298 -4.62 -26.27 16.58
N LYS A 299 -4.73 -26.62 15.30
CA LYS A 299 -4.51 -25.67 14.20
C LYS A 299 -5.46 -24.46 14.30
N GLU A 300 -6.71 -24.70 14.64
CA GLU A 300 -7.76 -23.68 14.78
C GLU A 300 -7.47 -22.74 15.96
N GLU A 301 -6.98 -23.27 17.07
CA GLU A 301 -6.57 -22.47 18.22
C GLU A 301 -5.34 -21.62 17.90
N ARG A 302 -4.35 -22.17 17.19
CA ARG A 302 -3.18 -21.42 16.71
C ARG A 302 -3.59 -20.30 15.74
N ALA A 303 -4.48 -20.59 14.79
CA ALA A 303 -5.01 -19.58 13.86
C ALA A 303 -5.74 -18.47 14.61
N THR A 304 -6.57 -18.84 15.59
CA THR A 304 -7.27 -17.86 16.43
C THR A 304 -6.30 -16.97 17.19
N GLU A 305 -5.22 -17.54 17.74
CA GLU A 305 -4.23 -16.78 18.49
C GLU A 305 -3.38 -15.88 17.56
N ALA A 306 -2.91 -16.39 16.43
CA ALA A 306 -2.12 -15.65 15.45
C ALA A 306 -2.86 -14.42 14.93
N TYR A 307 -4.12 -14.58 14.56
CA TYR A 307 -4.93 -13.50 13.97
C TYR A 307 -5.53 -12.52 14.99
N LYS A 308 -5.26 -12.68 16.28
CA LYS A 308 -5.46 -11.61 17.29
C LYS A 308 -4.41 -10.51 17.16
N PHE A 309 -3.26 -10.82 16.56
CA PHE A 309 -2.10 -9.93 16.47
C PHE A 309 -1.66 -9.37 17.83
N GLY A 310 -1.77 -10.19 18.86
CA GLY A 310 -1.43 -9.82 20.23
C GLY A 310 0.08 -9.75 20.51
N GLY A 311 0.93 -10.25 19.61
CA GLY A 311 2.39 -10.29 19.71
C GLY A 311 2.99 -11.22 18.67
N PRO A 312 4.33 -11.36 18.62
CA PRO A 312 5.00 -12.21 17.64
C PRO A 312 4.49 -13.66 17.68
N PHE A 313 4.23 -14.16 16.47
CA PHE A 313 3.82 -15.54 16.24
C PHE A 313 4.83 -16.20 15.28
N PRO A 314 5.11 -17.51 15.39
CA PRO A 314 5.96 -18.22 14.44
C PRO A 314 5.41 -18.10 13.01
N GLU A 315 6.30 -17.81 12.05
CA GLU A 315 5.93 -17.64 10.65
C GLU A 315 6.49 -18.76 9.77
N VAL A 316 5.80 -18.99 8.66
CA VAL A 316 6.27 -19.88 7.59
C VAL A 316 7.60 -19.39 7.04
N ASN A 317 8.55 -20.31 6.84
CA ASN A 317 9.76 -20.00 6.08
C ASN A 317 9.44 -20.00 4.58
N VAL A 318 9.34 -18.80 4.01
CA VAL A 318 8.94 -18.62 2.61
C VAL A 318 10.14 -18.82 1.68
N THR A 319 10.05 -19.79 0.78
CA THR A 319 11.02 -20.08 -0.28
C THR A 319 10.53 -19.61 -1.65
N GLN A 320 11.40 -19.66 -2.66
CA GLN A 320 11.00 -19.37 -4.04
C GLN A 320 9.85 -20.28 -4.49
N GLU A 321 9.92 -21.58 -4.19
CA GLU A 321 8.92 -22.57 -4.57
C GLU A 321 7.57 -22.32 -3.91
N SER A 322 7.56 -21.99 -2.61
CA SER A 322 6.30 -21.71 -1.90
C SER A 322 5.66 -20.41 -2.38
N ARG A 323 6.46 -19.42 -2.75
CA ARG A 323 6.03 -18.17 -3.39
C ARG A 323 5.38 -18.45 -4.76
N GLU A 324 6.05 -19.23 -5.62
CA GLU A 324 5.51 -19.63 -6.93
C GLU A 324 4.15 -20.36 -6.78
N ALA A 325 4.10 -21.31 -5.86
CA ALA A 325 2.85 -22.03 -5.58
C ALA A 325 1.71 -21.10 -5.18
N GLY A 326 2.00 -20.04 -4.42
CA GLY A 326 1.00 -19.02 -4.06
C GLY A 326 0.49 -18.23 -5.26
N TYR A 327 1.37 -17.90 -6.19
CA TYR A 327 1.01 -17.23 -7.45
C TYR A 327 0.21 -18.15 -8.37
N ASP A 328 0.64 -19.40 -8.56
CA ASP A 328 0.01 -20.36 -9.46
C ASP A 328 -1.40 -20.76 -9.01
N ASN A 329 -1.61 -20.96 -7.72
CA ASN A 329 -2.90 -21.34 -7.15
C ASN A 329 -3.80 -20.14 -6.80
N LYS A 330 -3.34 -18.90 -7.06
CA LYS A 330 -4.08 -17.65 -6.81
C LYS A 330 -4.36 -17.36 -5.33
N THR A 331 -3.55 -17.90 -4.43
CA THR A 331 -3.52 -17.44 -3.02
C THR A 331 -2.61 -16.21 -2.84
N THR A 332 -1.92 -15.79 -3.89
CA THR A 332 -1.24 -14.50 -3.99
C THR A 332 -1.74 -13.82 -5.25
N THR A 333 -2.38 -12.67 -5.09
CA THR A 333 -2.99 -11.86 -6.15
C THR A 333 -2.38 -10.44 -6.15
N ASP A 334 -2.63 -9.70 -7.21
CA ASP A 334 -2.26 -8.29 -7.33
C ASP A 334 -3.43 -7.45 -6.81
N ASP A 335 -3.31 -6.95 -5.58
CA ASP A 335 -4.43 -6.29 -4.88
C ASP A 335 -4.14 -4.85 -4.51
N HIS A 336 -2.89 -4.52 -4.13
CA HIS A 336 -2.62 -3.26 -3.47
C HIS A 336 -1.16 -2.84 -3.54
N SER A 337 -0.95 -1.56 -3.78
CA SER A 337 0.37 -0.95 -3.73
C SER A 337 0.55 -0.09 -2.48
N MET A 338 1.74 -0.14 -1.88
CA MET A 338 2.14 0.62 -0.70
C MET A 338 3.58 1.11 -0.81
N HIS A 339 3.96 2.03 0.08
CA HIS A 339 5.28 2.63 0.08
C HIS A 339 6.08 2.19 1.31
N ILE A 340 7.16 1.42 1.12
CA ILE A 340 8.04 0.96 2.20
C ILE A 340 9.10 2.02 2.47
N THR A 341 9.18 2.47 3.74
CA THR A 341 10.01 3.59 4.18
C THR A 341 11.06 3.22 5.20
N GLY A 342 11.10 1.96 5.65
CA GLY A 342 12.10 1.59 6.66
C GLY A 342 12.09 0.13 7.05
N ILE A 343 12.93 -0.18 8.03
CA ILE A 343 13.12 -1.50 8.62
C ILE A 343 13.00 -1.38 10.13
N VAL A 344 12.22 -2.28 10.75
CA VAL A 344 12.15 -2.45 12.20
C VAL A 344 12.40 -3.90 12.57
N LYS A 345 12.69 -4.15 13.84
CA LYS A 345 12.71 -5.49 14.43
C LYS A 345 11.72 -5.55 15.59
N ASP A 346 11.03 -6.68 15.69
CA ASP A 346 10.21 -6.96 16.87
C ASP A 346 11.08 -7.35 18.08
N GLN A 347 10.45 -7.63 19.23
CA GLN A 347 11.14 -8.01 20.47
C GLN A 347 11.89 -9.35 20.39
N ASN A 348 11.62 -10.16 19.38
CA ASN A 348 12.31 -11.44 19.12
C ASN A 348 13.45 -11.27 18.10
N GLY A 349 13.62 -10.05 17.54
CA GLY A 349 14.61 -9.73 16.51
C GLY A 349 14.16 -10.06 15.09
N THR A 350 12.91 -10.48 14.88
CA THR A 350 12.33 -10.69 13.55
C THR A 350 12.24 -9.38 12.80
N LYS A 351 12.65 -9.40 11.54
CA LYS A 351 12.65 -8.21 10.66
C LYS A 351 11.27 -7.94 10.09
N TYR A 352 10.89 -6.65 10.10
CA TYR A 352 9.70 -6.11 9.45
C TYR A 352 10.06 -4.87 8.64
N TYR A 353 9.21 -4.53 7.67
CA TYR A 353 9.31 -3.33 6.86
C TYR A 353 8.26 -2.32 7.28
N ILE A 354 8.69 -1.07 7.57
CA ILE A 354 7.78 0.05 7.82
C ILE A 354 7.11 0.41 6.50
N THR A 355 5.80 0.29 6.45
CA THR A 355 5.02 0.42 5.23
C THR A 355 3.96 1.50 5.39
N LYS A 356 4.04 2.53 4.57
CA LYS A 356 3.06 3.62 4.47
C LYS A 356 1.92 3.20 3.56
N ASN A 357 0.70 3.19 4.09
CA ASN A 357 -0.52 2.90 3.33
C ASN A 357 -1.22 4.20 2.88
N SER A 358 -2.22 4.09 2.03
CA SER A 358 -3.03 5.18 1.48
C SER A 358 -4.50 5.14 1.94
N TRP A 359 -4.77 4.68 3.17
CA TRP A 359 -6.12 4.57 3.72
C TRP A 359 -6.44 5.58 4.82
N GLY A 360 -5.71 6.71 4.87
CA GLY A 360 -5.84 7.73 5.89
C GLY A 360 -5.12 7.40 7.19
N THR A 361 -5.17 8.33 8.14
CA THR A 361 -4.43 8.24 9.42
C THR A 361 -5.28 7.78 10.59
N ASP A 362 -6.59 7.70 10.41
CA ASP A 362 -7.61 7.48 11.46
C ASP A 362 -8.06 6.02 11.60
N ARG A 363 -7.60 5.14 10.70
CA ARG A 363 -8.02 3.73 10.68
C ARG A 363 -7.14 2.80 11.52
N ASN A 364 -6.03 3.30 12.04
CA ASN A 364 -5.19 2.58 13.00
C ASN A 364 -4.46 3.54 13.93
N SER A 365 -3.85 3.02 15.00
CA SER A 365 -3.08 3.83 15.97
C SER A 365 -1.64 4.14 15.50
N PHE A 366 -1.27 3.75 14.29
CA PHE A 366 0.08 3.91 13.72
C PHE A 366 0.12 4.99 12.64
N GLY A 367 -0.85 5.92 12.64
CA GLY A 367 -0.89 7.05 11.71
C GLY A 367 -1.01 6.66 10.24
N GLY A 368 -1.62 5.50 9.94
CA GLY A 368 -1.78 4.98 8.59
C GLY A 368 -0.62 4.10 8.11
N TYR A 369 0.38 3.83 8.95
CA TYR A 369 1.46 2.88 8.68
C TYR A 369 1.13 1.49 9.23
N LEU A 370 1.87 0.48 8.76
CA LEU A 370 1.92 -0.87 9.31
C LEU A 370 3.31 -1.46 9.13
N ASN A 371 3.58 -2.57 9.84
CA ASN A 371 4.84 -3.30 9.72
C ASN A 371 4.58 -4.67 9.08
N MET A 372 5.15 -4.91 7.90
CA MET A 372 5.05 -6.20 7.21
C MET A 372 6.28 -7.05 7.53
N SER A 373 6.09 -8.28 8.01
CA SER A 373 7.21 -9.19 8.25
C SER A 373 7.96 -9.50 6.95
N GLU A 374 9.24 -9.87 7.06
CA GLU A 374 10.00 -10.32 5.89
C GLU A 374 9.31 -11.49 5.20
N ASN A 375 8.76 -12.45 5.95
CA ASN A 375 8.06 -13.59 5.38
C ASN A 375 6.78 -13.18 4.65
N TYR A 376 6.05 -12.18 5.17
CA TYR A 376 4.91 -11.61 4.45
C TYR A 376 5.34 -11.01 3.12
N VAL A 377 6.37 -10.18 3.13
CA VAL A 377 6.91 -9.57 1.91
C VAL A 377 7.43 -10.62 0.93
N ARG A 378 8.16 -11.64 1.41
CA ARG A 378 8.62 -12.77 0.58
C ARG A 378 7.48 -13.49 -0.12
N ALA A 379 6.38 -13.75 0.60
CA ALA A 379 5.23 -14.49 0.07
C ALA A 379 4.37 -13.67 -0.88
N LYS A 380 4.14 -12.39 -0.56
CA LYS A 380 3.05 -11.61 -1.12
C LYS A 380 3.45 -10.49 -2.08
N THR A 381 4.75 -10.21 -2.25
CA THR A 381 5.20 -9.20 -3.21
C THR A 381 4.94 -9.64 -4.64
N ILE A 382 4.33 -8.81 -5.44
CA ILE A 382 4.22 -8.99 -6.88
C ILE A 382 5.44 -8.38 -7.56
N TYR A 383 5.69 -7.10 -7.33
CA TYR A 383 6.92 -6.42 -7.74
C TYR A 383 7.31 -5.32 -6.75
N ILE A 384 8.50 -4.81 -6.90
CA ILE A 384 8.96 -3.58 -6.28
C ILE A 384 9.43 -2.61 -7.35
N MET A 385 9.23 -1.29 -7.13
CA MET A 385 9.93 -0.26 -7.90
C MET A 385 10.98 0.39 -7.01
N VAL A 386 12.19 0.49 -7.51
CA VAL A 386 13.34 1.08 -6.81
C VAL A 386 14.13 2.00 -7.75
N ASN A 387 14.91 2.91 -7.15
CA ASN A 387 15.93 3.61 -7.92
C ASN A 387 17.06 2.63 -8.29
N LYS A 388 17.48 2.58 -9.56
CA LYS A 388 18.54 1.67 -10.03
C LYS A 388 19.88 1.85 -9.30
N ASN A 389 20.12 3.02 -8.69
CA ASN A 389 21.30 3.26 -7.85
C ASN A 389 21.18 2.64 -6.44
N ALA A 390 19.99 2.18 -6.09
CA ALA A 390 19.71 1.46 -4.85
C ALA A 390 19.79 -0.07 -5.00
N ILE A 391 20.30 -0.57 -6.11
CA ILE A 391 20.51 -2.00 -6.35
C ILE A 391 21.96 -2.35 -6.02
N PRO A 392 22.25 -3.44 -5.25
CA PRO A 392 23.61 -3.91 -5.01
C PRO A 392 24.38 -4.10 -6.32
N ALA A 393 25.63 -3.61 -6.39
CA ALA A 393 26.42 -3.60 -7.63
C ALA A 393 26.50 -4.96 -8.34
N LYS A 394 26.62 -6.05 -7.56
CA LYS A 394 26.66 -7.42 -8.09
C LYS A 394 25.36 -7.79 -8.83
N ILE A 395 24.19 -7.44 -8.25
CA ILE A 395 22.88 -7.73 -8.85
C ILE A 395 22.66 -6.81 -10.05
N LYS A 396 23.01 -5.53 -9.91
CA LYS A 396 22.93 -4.54 -10.99
C LYS A 396 23.66 -4.99 -12.24
N THR A 397 24.90 -5.51 -12.09
CA THR A 397 25.68 -6.06 -13.20
C THR A 397 24.99 -7.25 -13.88
N LYS A 398 24.37 -8.16 -13.09
CA LYS A 398 23.64 -9.31 -13.65
C LYS A 398 22.38 -8.86 -14.43
N LEU A 399 21.77 -7.75 -14.04
CA LEU A 399 20.59 -7.18 -14.71
C LEU A 399 20.94 -6.32 -15.94
N GLY A 400 22.21 -6.01 -16.17
CA GLY A 400 22.65 -5.14 -17.26
C GLY A 400 22.29 -3.67 -17.05
N LEU A 401 22.21 -3.21 -15.80
CA LEU A 401 21.84 -1.86 -15.36
C LEU A 401 23.06 -0.98 -15.05
#